data_d3c1ad9ce3c441bf73c5a3c0df231e1f
#
_entry.id   d3c1ad9ce3c441bf73c5a3c0df231e1f
#
_cell.length_a   1.000
_cell.length_b   1.000
_cell.length_c   1.000
_cell.angle_alpha   90.00
_cell.angle_beta   90.00
_cell.angle_gamma   90.00
#
_symmetry.space_group_name_H-M   'P 1'
#
loop_
_entity.id
_entity.type
_entity.pdbx_description
1 polymer ?
#
loop_
_entity_poly.entity_id
_entity_poly.type
_entity_poly.pdbx_seq_one_letter_code
_entity_poly.pdbx_strand_id
1 'polypeptide(L)'
;SANLQSADLQSANLRSADLRYANLQSADLRSANLHSANLHSANLQSANLQSADLRYADLRSANLHSANLQSANLQSADLQSANLRSADLRYANLQSADLQSADLQYAYLETGERFSEYLETVVPALLTAAGKTVEQIVAAGAWDCHSWTNCPMAEAFGVHQEEDCPPLLRPRVRQFVALFDAGLIPCPIATAEEG
;
A
#
# COMPACT_ATOMS: atom_id res chain seq x y z
N SER A 1 5.24 -5.86 -26.14
CA SER A 1 5.67 -4.89 -25.11
C SER A 1 6.18 -3.61 -25.78
N ALA A 2 5.75 -2.44 -25.32
CA ALA A 2 6.28 -1.15 -25.76
C ALA A 2 7.58 -0.83 -25.03
N ASN A 3 8.53 -0.18 -25.69
CA ASN A 3 9.70 0.41 -25.04
C ASN A 3 9.47 1.92 -24.91
N LEU A 4 9.25 2.36 -23.66
CA LEU A 4 8.98 3.73 -23.26
C LEU A 4 10.00 4.18 -22.18
N GLN A 5 11.17 3.55 -22.17
CA GLN A 5 12.23 3.87 -21.21
C GLN A 5 12.60 5.35 -21.32
N SER A 6 12.64 6.04 -20.18
CA SER A 6 12.92 7.47 -20.05
C SER A 6 12.02 8.38 -20.90
N ALA A 7 10.85 7.89 -21.34
CA ALA A 7 9.90 8.70 -22.09
C ALA A 7 9.33 9.83 -21.21
N ASP A 8 9.13 11.00 -21.80
CA ASP A 8 8.31 12.05 -21.18
C ASP A 8 6.84 11.81 -21.53
N LEU A 9 6.08 11.38 -20.52
CA LEU A 9 4.66 11.09 -20.57
C LEU A 9 3.90 11.95 -19.53
N GLN A 10 4.49 13.08 -19.16
CA GLN A 10 3.87 14.00 -18.21
C GLN A 10 2.49 14.43 -18.70
N SER A 11 1.50 14.30 -17.81
CA SER A 11 0.09 14.62 -18.09
C SER A 11 -0.52 13.83 -19.26
N ALA A 12 0.13 12.77 -19.73
CA ALA A 12 -0.41 11.95 -20.81
C ALA A 12 -1.73 11.30 -20.43
N ASN A 13 -2.64 11.18 -21.39
CA ASN A 13 -3.86 10.41 -21.21
C ASN A 13 -3.62 8.95 -21.67
N LEU A 14 -3.38 8.09 -20.69
CA LEU A 14 -3.16 6.64 -20.88
C LEU A 14 -4.32 5.83 -20.26
N ARG A 15 -5.50 6.44 -20.15
CA ARG A 15 -6.69 5.77 -19.58
C ARG A 15 -6.99 4.49 -20.37
N SER A 16 -7.16 3.39 -19.64
CA SER A 16 -7.44 2.05 -20.18
C SER A 16 -6.40 1.55 -21.19
N ALA A 17 -5.20 2.14 -21.23
CA ALA A 17 -4.13 1.69 -22.12
C ALA A 17 -3.67 0.28 -21.77
N ASP A 18 -3.33 -0.53 -22.77
CA ASP A 18 -2.65 -1.81 -22.58
C ASP A 18 -1.13 -1.59 -22.62
N LEU A 19 -0.55 -1.55 -21.41
CA LEU A 19 0.87 -1.36 -21.14
C LEU A 19 1.52 -2.61 -20.52
N ARG A 20 0.89 -3.79 -20.70
CA ARG A 20 1.44 -5.06 -20.21
C ARG A 20 2.85 -5.29 -20.72
N TYR A 21 3.73 -5.65 -19.79
CA TYR A 21 5.15 -5.91 -20.05
C TYR A 21 5.88 -4.71 -20.70
N ALA A 22 5.33 -3.50 -20.66
CA ALA A 22 6.00 -2.32 -21.17
C ALA A 22 7.24 -1.98 -20.35
N ASN A 23 8.29 -1.50 -21.02
CA ASN A 23 9.44 -0.92 -20.34
C ASN A 23 9.20 0.59 -20.18
N LEU A 24 8.88 1.00 -18.96
CA LEU A 24 8.65 2.38 -18.52
C LEU A 24 9.72 2.82 -17.52
N GLN A 25 10.88 2.13 -17.50
CA GLN A 25 11.97 2.46 -16.58
C GLN A 25 12.37 3.93 -16.70
N SER A 26 12.44 4.63 -15.58
CA SER A 26 12.79 6.05 -15.50
C SER A 26 11.89 6.98 -16.34
N ALA A 27 10.70 6.54 -16.77
CA ALA A 27 9.77 7.40 -17.49
C ALA A 27 9.21 8.48 -16.56
N ASP A 28 8.91 9.64 -17.11
CA ASP A 28 8.21 10.72 -16.41
C ASP A 28 6.71 10.62 -16.69
N LEU A 29 5.96 10.15 -15.71
CA LEU A 29 4.50 9.95 -15.76
C LEU A 29 3.78 10.89 -14.79
N ARG A 30 4.41 12.01 -14.40
CA ARG A 30 3.80 12.98 -13.46
C ARG A 30 2.44 13.44 -13.98
N SER A 31 1.45 13.38 -13.09
CA SER A 31 0.07 13.76 -13.39
C SER A 31 -0.55 13.03 -14.60
N ALA A 32 0.02 11.92 -15.04
CA ALA A 32 -0.57 11.12 -16.11
C ALA A 32 -1.88 10.47 -15.66
N ASN A 33 -2.82 10.33 -16.59
CA ASN A 33 -4.05 9.60 -16.36
C ASN A 33 -3.87 8.14 -16.82
N LEU A 34 -3.67 7.25 -15.85
CA LEU A 34 -3.54 5.80 -16.01
C LEU A 34 -4.77 5.05 -15.48
N HIS A 35 -5.92 5.73 -15.32
CA HIS A 35 -7.15 5.13 -14.81
C HIS A 35 -7.51 3.88 -15.60
N SER A 36 -7.68 2.75 -14.90
CA SER A 36 -7.98 1.43 -15.48
C SER A 36 -6.95 0.96 -16.54
N ALA A 37 -5.73 1.50 -16.55
CA ALA A 37 -4.68 0.99 -17.44
C ALA A 37 -4.23 -0.40 -16.99
N ASN A 38 -3.83 -1.23 -17.95
CA ASN A 38 -3.23 -2.53 -17.67
C ASN A 38 -1.71 -2.42 -17.74
N LEU A 39 -1.07 -2.45 -16.57
CA LEU A 39 0.38 -2.37 -16.35
C LEU A 39 0.94 -3.70 -15.83
N HIS A 40 0.20 -4.81 -16.02
CA HIS A 40 0.63 -6.13 -15.54
C HIS A 40 2.06 -6.44 -16.01
N SER A 41 2.93 -6.77 -15.06
CA SER A 41 4.35 -7.06 -15.29
C SER A 41 5.13 -5.95 -16.05
N ALA A 42 4.66 -4.71 -15.99
CA ALA A 42 5.41 -3.58 -16.56
C ALA A 42 6.64 -3.26 -15.72
N ASN A 43 7.70 -2.78 -16.35
CA ASN A 43 8.88 -2.25 -15.66
C ASN A 43 8.75 -0.74 -15.48
N LEU A 44 8.44 -0.32 -14.25
CA LEU A 44 8.30 1.07 -13.80
C LEU A 44 9.44 1.46 -12.84
N GLN A 45 10.56 0.73 -12.86
CA GLN A 45 11.69 1.02 -11.98
C GLN A 45 12.12 2.46 -12.12
N SER A 46 12.24 3.17 -10.99
CA SER A 46 12.63 4.58 -10.92
C SER A 46 11.74 5.53 -11.75
N ALA A 47 10.56 5.11 -12.18
CA ALA A 47 9.62 5.99 -12.87
C ALA A 47 9.07 7.07 -11.91
N ASN A 48 8.77 8.24 -12.46
CA ASN A 48 8.13 9.31 -11.71
C ASN A 48 6.61 9.31 -11.98
N LEU A 49 5.84 8.84 -11.01
CA LEU A 49 4.38 8.74 -11.04
C LEU A 49 3.73 9.74 -10.08
N GLN A 50 4.44 10.80 -9.70
CA GLN A 50 3.91 11.80 -8.77
C GLN A 50 2.57 12.36 -9.27
N SER A 51 1.56 12.33 -8.39
CA SER A 51 0.20 12.81 -8.68
C SER A 51 -0.49 12.11 -9.86
N ALA A 52 -0.01 10.95 -10.31
CA ALA A 52 -0.68 10.18 -11.36
C ALA A 52 -2.02 9.60 -10.88
N ASP A 53 -2.97 9.46 -11.79
CA ASP A 53 -4.23 8.77 -11.53
C ASP A 53 -4.12 7.29 -11.97
N LEU A 54 -3.94 6.40 -11.00
CA LEU A 54 -3.79 4.96 -11.16
C LEU A 54 -5.02 4.19 -10.64
N ARG A 55 -6.15 4.86 -10.47
CA ARG A 55 -7.36 4.20 -9.96
C ARG A 55 -7.76 3.03 -10.87
N TYR A 56 -8.08 1.89 -10.23
CA TYR A 56 -8.47 0.66 -10.92
C TYR A 56 -7.41 0.14 -11.91
N ALA A 57 -6.17 0.58 -11.83
CA ALA A 57 -5.10 0.06 -12.68
C ALA A 57 -4.70 -1.35 -12.26
N ASP A 58 -4.36 -2.20 -13.22
CA ASP A 58 -3.76 -3.51 -12.99
C ASP A 58 -2.23 -3.37 -12.97
N LEU A 59 -1.64 -3.42 -11.78
CA LEU A 59 -0.20 -3.32 -11.53
C LEU A 59 0.38 -4.65 -11.02
N ARG A 60 -0.34 -5.76 -11.19
CA ARG A 60 0.12 -7.06 -10.72
C ARG A 60 1.49 -7.41 -11.26
N SER A 61 2.36 -7.85 -10.37
CA SER A 61 3.75 -8.21 -10.68
C SER A 61 4.55 -7.08 -11.37
N ALA A 62 4.09 -5.83 -11.33
CA ALA A 62 4.83 -4.70 -11.88
C ALA A 62 6.08 -4.42 -11.04
N ASN A 63 7.17 -3.99 -11.68
CA ASN A 63 8.37 -3.54 -10.99
C ASN A 63 8.31 -2.03 -10.78
N LEU A 64 8.00 -1.62 -9.54
CA LEU A 64 7.94 -0.23 -9.07
C LEU A 64 9.13 0.11 -8.14
N HIS A 65 10.23 -0.67 -8.21
CA HIS A 65 11.40 -0.44 -7.36
C HIS A 65 11.88 1.01 -7.50
N SER A 66 11.99 1.72 -6.38
CA SER A 66 12.42 3.12 -6.31
C SER A 66 11.54 4.09 -7.14
N ALA A 67 10.33 3.73 -7.50
CA ALA A 67 9.41 4.64 -8.17
C ALA A 67 8.93 5.76 -7.22
N ASN A 68 8.70 6.94 -7.76
CA ASN A 68 8.06 8.04 -7.03
C ASN A 68 6.55 8.00 -7.27
N LEU A 69 5.79 7.62 -6.25
CA LEU A 69 4.32 7.56 -6.24
C LEU A 69 3.71 8.63 -5.31
N GLN A 70 4.47 9.67 -4.96
CA GLN A 70 3.98 10.72 -4.07
C GLN A 70 2.65 11.29 -4.59
N SER A 71 1.65 11.36 -3.71
CA SER A 71 0.32 11.88 -4.02
C SER A 71 -0.38 11.19 -5.19
N ALA A 72 0.09 10.02 -5.65
CA ALA A 72 -0.60 9.25 -6.67
C ALA A 72 -1.93 8.70 -6.13
N ASN A 73 -2.93 8.58 -6.99
CA ASN A 73 -4.19 7.97 -6.63
C ASN A 73 -4.21 6.51 -7.10
N LEU A 74 -4.04 5.58 -6.16
CA LEU A 74 -4.02 4.13 -6.35
C LEU A 74 -5.32 3.47 -5.85
N GLN A 75 -6.40 4.23 -5.67
CA GLN A 75 -7.66 3.70 -5.17
C GLN A 75 -8.12 2.51 -6.03
N SER A 76 -8.38 1.38 -5.37
CA SER A 76 -8.83 0.14 -6.01
C SER A 76 -7.88 -0.38 -7.11
N ALA A 77 -6.60 0.01 -7.08
CA ALA A 77 -5.59 -0.58 -7.95
C ALA A 77 -5.22 -1.99 -7.47
N ASP A 78 -4.88 -2.87 -8.40
CA ASP A 78 -4.39 -4.20 -8.12
C ASP A 78 -2.85 -4.21 -8.17
N LEU A 79 -2.21 -4.34 -7.00
CA LEU A 79 -0.76 -4.34 -6.81
C LEU A 79 -0.24 -5.71 -6.35
N GLN A 80 -1.02 -6.79 -6.55
CA GLN A 80 -0.62 -8.13 -6.11
C GLN A 80 0.76 -8.49 -6.65
N SER A 81 1.63 -8.94 -5.75
CA SER A 81 3.00 -9.33 -6.06
C SER A 81 3.85 -8.23 -6.73
N ALA A 82 3.45 -6.97 -6.66
CA ALA A 82 4.25 -5.86 -7.18
C ALA A 82 5.52 -5.64 -6.35
N ASN A 83 6.61 -5.28 -7.00
CA ASN A 83 7.84 -4.87 -6.32
C ASN A 83 7.81 -3.36 -6.05
N LEU A 84 7.51 -2.98 -4.82
CA LEU A 84 7.47 -1.60 -4.32
C LEU A 84 8.69 -1.26 -3.46
N ARG A 85 9.77 -2.06 -3.51
CA ARG A 85 10.97 -1.80 -2.69
C ARG A 85 11.49 -0.38 -2.92
N SER A 86 11.73 0.32 -1.81
CA SER A 86 12.23 1.70 -1.82
C SER A 86 11.34 2.69 -2.59
N ALA A 87 10.11 2.34 -2.94
CA ALA A 87 9.16 3.27 -3.56
C ALA A 87 8.74 4.36 -2.57
N ASP A 88 8.41 5.52 -3.09
CA ASP A 88 7.89 6.64 -2.31
C ASP A 88 6.38 6.75 -2.46
N LEU A 89 5.64 6.27 -1.46
CA LEU A 89 4.17 6.29 -1.41
C LEU A 89 3.63 7.42 -0.52
N ARG A 90 4.45 8.41 -0.16
CA ARG A 90 3.97 9.49 0.71
C ARG A 90 2.78 10.20 0.09
N TYR A 91 1.72 10.37 0.88
CA TYR A 91 0.46 11.00 0.47
C TYR A 91 -0.28 10.28 -0.67
N ALA A 92 0.12 9.06 -1.04
CA ALA A 92 -0.61 8.27 -2.02
C ALA A 92 -1.94 7.78 -1.45
N ASN A 93 -2.98 7.72 -2.26
CA ASN A 93 -4.26 7.15 -1.86
C ASN A 93 -4.29 5.64 -2.22
N LEU A 94 -4.16 4.78 -1.22
CA LEU A 94 -4.20 3.31 -1.34
C LEU A 94 -5.56 2.71 -0.93
N GLN A 95 -6.62 3.52 -0.83
CA GLN A 95 -7.94 3.03 -0.40
C GLN A 95 -8.40 1.87 -1.29
N SER A 96 -8.72 0.73 -0.68
CA SER A 96 -9.16 -0.49 -1.37
C SER A 96 -8.17 -1.02 -2.43
N ALA A 97 -6.90 -0.62 -2.38
CA ALA A 97 -5.88 -1.23 -3.23
C ALA A 97 -5.54 -2.64 -2.73
N ASP A 98 -5.31 -3.57 -3.65
CA ASP A 98 -4.86 -4.92 -3.32
C ASP A 98 -3.33 -4.98 -3.35
N LEU A 99 -2.72 -5.16 -2.18
CA LEU A 99 -1.27 -5.24 -1.97
C LEU A 99 -0.82 -6.66 -1.62
N GLN A 100 -1.66 -7.68 -1.83
CA GLN A 100 -1.34 -9.05 -1.45
C GLN A 100 0.02 -9.48 -2.03
N SER A 101 0.91 -9.96 -1.17
CA SER A 101 2.28 -10.40 -1.54
C SER A 101 3.13 -9.31 -2.21
N ALA A 102 2.80 -8.03 -2.11
CA ALA A 102 3.64 -6.94 -2.58
C ALA A 102 4.90 -6.80 -1.70
N ASP A 103 6.03 -6.44 -2.32
CA ASP A 103 7.27 -6.18 -1.58
C ASP A 103 7.43 -4.68 -1.30
N LEU A 104 7.18 -4.28 -0.04
CA LEU A 104 7.29 -2.89 0.44
C LEU A 104 8.61 -2.61 1.18
N GLN A 105 9.60 -3.49 1.11
CA GLN A 105 10.85 -3.31 1.85
C GLN A 105 11.49 -1.95 1.53
N TYR A 106 11.78 -1.16 2.57
CA TYR A 106 12.33 0.21 2.48
C TYR A 106 11.42 1.25 1.81
N ALA A 107 10.18 0.91 1.45
CA ALA A 107 9.23 1.90 0.94
C ALA A 107 8.87 2.93 2.01
N TYR A 108 8.58 4.17 1.57
CA TYR A 108 7.93 5.17 2.42
C TYR A 108 6.43 5.05 2.27
N LEU A 109 5.72 4.94 3.39
CA LEU A 109 4.27 4.81 3.43
C LEU A 109 3.55 6.17 3.33
N GLU A 110 2.22 6.12 3.22
CA GLU A 110 1.35 7.30 3.08
C GLU A 110 1.65 8.39 4.12
N THR A 111 1.90 8.02 5.37
CA THR A 111 2.15 8.93 6.49
C THR A 111 3.62 9.33 6.66
N GLY A 112 4.51 8.85 5.78
CA GLY A 112 5.90 9.27 5.68
C GLY A 112 6.91 8.38 6.39
N GLU A 113 6.48 7.37 7.14
CA GLU A 113 7.37 6.39 7.75
C GLU A 113 7.85 5.36 6.73
N ARG A 114 9.01 4.74 6.98
CA ARG A 114 9.41 3.53 6.27
C ARG A 114 8.57 2.34 6.71
N PHE A 115 8.31 1.42 5.80
CA PHE A 115 7.52 0.23 6.12
C PHE A 115 8.08 -0.58 7.30
N SER A 116 9.42 -0.75 7.38
CA SER A 116 10.05 -1.41 8.53
C SER A 116 9.81 -0.66 9.84
N GLU A 117 9.98 0.66 9.84
CA GLU A 117 9.72 1.50 11.00
C GLU A 117 8.24 1.45 11.42
N TYR A 118 7.34 1.43 10.44
CA TYR A 118 5.90 1.28 10.68
C TYR A 118 5.59 -0.02 11.43
N LEU A 119 6.15 -1.15 10.98
CA LEU A 119 5.94 -2.44 11.66
C LEU A 119 6.52 -2.47 13.06
N GLU A 120 7.71 -1.91 13.27
CA GLU A 120 8.44 -1.99 14.54
C GLU A 120 7.93 -1.00 15.59
N THR A 121 7.43 0.17 15.18
CA THR A 121 7.10 1.26 16.10
C THR A 121 5.64 1.68 16.06
N VAL A 122 5.09 1.87 14.86
CA VAL A 122 3.73 2.42 14.72
C VAL A 122 2.66 1.37 14.99
N VAL A 123 2.83 0.16 14.47
CA VAL A 123 1.85 -0.93 14.68
C VAL A 123 1.68 -1.26 16.17
N PRO A 124 2.74 -1.54 16.94
CA PRO A 124 2.59 -1.78 18.38
C PRO A 124 1.97 -0.61 19.13
N ALA A 125 2.39 0.62 18.81
CA ALA A 125 1.84 1.82 19.42
C ALA A 125 0.36 2.02 19.13
N LEU A 126 -0.09 1.74 17.90
CA LEU A 126 -1.51 1.80 17.53
C LEU A 126 -2.32 0.74 18.28
N LEU A 127 -1.85 -0.51 18.30
CA LEU A 127 -2.55 -1.62 18.96
C LEU A 127 -2.74 -1.36 20.45
N THR A 128 -1.76 -0.72 21.10
CA THR A 128 -1.79 -0.45 22.55
C THR A 128 -2.36 0.92 22.92
N ALA A 129 -2.62 1.80 21.94
CA ALA A 129 -3.11 3.16 22.20
C ALA A 129 -4.46 3.22 22.94
N ALA A 130 -5.27 2.17 22.84
CA ALA A 130 -6.55 2.05 23.53
C ALA A 130 -6.45 1.36 24.92
N GLY A 131 -5.24 1.07 25.40
CA GLY A 131 -5.00 0.46 26.70
C GLY A 131 -5.12 -1.08 26.73
N LYS A 132 -5.26 -1.74 25.58
CA LYS A 132 -5.17 -3.20 25.46
C LYS A 132 -3.74 -3.62 25.15
N THR A 133 -3.35 -4.83 25.55
CA THR A 133 -2.08 -5.41 25.14
C THR A 133 -2.23 -6.16 23.81
N VAL A 134 -1.12 -6.35 23.10
CA VAL A 134 -1.10 -7.12 21.83
C VAL A 134 -1.61 -8.55 22.07
N GLU A 135 -1.24 -9.17 23.19
CA GLU A 135 -1.68 -10.51 23.58
C GLU A 135 -3.20 -10.58 23.76
N GLN A 136 -3.81 -9.54 24.34
CA GLN A 136 -5.28 -9.47 24.51
C GLN A 136 -5.99 -9.39 23.14
N ILE A 137 -5.44 -8.62 22.20
CA ILE A 137 -6.00 -8.45 20.85
C ILE A 137 -5.88 -9.77 20.07
N VAL A 138 -4.74 -10.44 20.15
CA VAL A 138 -4.53 -11.73 19.49
C VAL A 138 -5.43 -12.81 20.11
N ALA A 139 -5.54 -12.87 21.44
CA ALA A 139 -6.40 -13.84 22.13
C ALA A 139 -7.89 -13.67 21.80
N ALA A 140 -8.32 -12.49 21.37
CA ALA A 140 -9.68 -12.24 20.89
C ALA A 140 -9.93 -12.77 19.46
N GLY A 141 -8.93 -13.41 18.80
CA GLY A 141 -9.04 -13.92 17.44
C GLY A 141 -9.07 -12.83 16.36
N ALA A 142 -8.71 -11.61 16.71
CA ALA A 142 -8.80 -10.46 15.78
C ALA A 142 -7.80 -10.53 14.64
N TRP A 143 -6.74 -11.34 14.76
CA TRP A 143 -5.73 -11.51 13.70
C TRP A 143 -6.16 -12.43 12.56
N ASP A 144 -7.21 -13.23 12.79
CA ASP A 144 -7.71 -14.20 11.81
C ASP A 144 -8.81 -13.62 10.90
N CYS A 145 -9.16 -12.35 11.08
CA CYS A 145 -10.28 -11.71 10.41
C CYS A 145 -9.86 -10.47 9.63
N HIS A 146 -10.22 -10.44 8.35
CA HIS A 146 -9.95 -9.34 7.42
C HIS A 146 -11.23 -8.49 7.21
N SER A 147 -11.72 -7.85 8.25
CA SER A 147 -12.86 -6.92 8.15
C SER A 147 -12.80 -5.85 9.23
N TRP A 148 -13.34 -4.66 8.94
CA TRP A 148 -13.46 -3.58 9.91
C TRP A 148 -14.19 -3.97 11.20
N THR A 149 -15.03 -4.98 11.14
CA THR A 149 -15.82 -5.41 12.30
C THR A 149 -15.06 -6.32 13.26
N ASN A 150 -13.92 -6.88 12.82
CA ASN A 150 -13.14 -7.85 13.61
C ASN A 150 -11.64 -7.84 13.30
N CYS A 151 -11.07 -6.71 12.88
CA CYS A 151 -9.63 -6.57 12.71
C CYS A 151 -8.95 -6.15 14.03
N PRO A 152 -7.62 -6.26 14.14
CA PRO A 152 -6.89 -5.83 15.34
C PRO A 152 -7.18 -4.38 15.77
N MET A 153 -7.46 -3.48 14.83
CA MET A 153 -7.83 -2.10 15.13
C MET A 153 -9.25 -2.00 15.71
N ALA A 154 -10.21 -2.74 15.16
CA ALA A 154 -11.57 -2.81 15.72
C ALA A 154 -11.53 -3.33 17.16
N GLU A 155 -10.78 -4.40 17.41
CA GLU A 155 -10.61 -4.96 18.75
C GLU A 155 -9.87 -3.99 19.70
N ALA A 156 -8.82 -3.31 19.22
CA ALA A 156 -8.05 -2.37 20.03
C ALA A 156 -8.89 -1.17 20.48
N PHE A 157 -9.61 -0.54 19.56
CA PHE A 157 -10.32 0.73 19.79
C PHE A 157 -11.82 0.56 20.05
N GLY A 158 -12.38 -0.63 19.87
CA GLY A 158 -13.83 -0.85 19.95
C GLY A 158 -14.59 -0.12 18.85
N VAL A 159 -14.01 -0.01 17.66
CA VAL A 159 -14.55 0.72 16.51
C VAL A 159 -14.88 -0.24 15.37
N HIS A 160 -15.88 0.09 14.56
CA HIS A 160 -16.35 -0.77 13.47
C HIS A 160 -16.22 -0.11 12.09
N GLN A 161 -15.74 1.13 12.07
CA GLN A 161 -15.52 1.93 10.87
C GLN A 161 -14.48 3.02 11.14
N GLU A 162 -13.88 3.59 10.10
CA GLU A 162 -12.83 4.59 10.22
C GLU A 162 -13.28 5.85 11.00
N GLU A 163 -14.53 6.26 10.79
CA GLU A 163 -15.13 7.46 11.38
C GLU A 163 -15.20 7.40 12.91
N ASP A 164 -15.26 6.18 13.49
CA ASP A 164 -15.30 5.97 14.93
C ASP A 164 -13.92 6.17 15.59
N CYS A 165 -12.85 6.15 14.78
CA CYS A 165 -11.50 6.37 15.28
C CYS A 165 -11.25 7.85 15.62
N PRO A 166 -10.40 8.15 16.63
CA PRO A 166 -9.94 9.50 16.88
C PRO A 166 -9.40 10.17 15.61
N PRO A 167 -9.85 11.39 15.25
CA PRO A 167 -9.51 12.02 13.97
C PRO A 167 -8.01 12.06 13.64
N LEU A 168 -7.16 12.25 14.65
CA LEU A 168 -5.70 12.30 14.50
C LEU A 168 -5.08 10.94 14.14
N LEU A 169 -5.75 9.83 14.46
CA LEU A 169 -5.27 8.47 14.21
C LEU A 169 -5.83 7.86 12.93
N ARG A 170 -6.89 8.43 12.35
CA ARG A 170 -7.56 7.89 11.16
C ARG A 170 -6.63 7.56 9.99
N PRO A 171 -5.70 8.43 9.58
CA PRO A 171 -4.78 8.09 8.49
C PRO A 171 -3.93 6.84 8.79
N ARG A 172 -3.43 6.72 10.03
CA ARG A 172 -2.62 5.58 10.45
C ARG A 172 -3.42 4.30 10.58
N VAL A 173 -4.66 4.39 11.08
CA VAL A 173 -5.57 3.24 11.19
C VAL A 173 -5.99 2.77 9.79
N ARG A 174 -6.30 3.67 8.86
CA ARG A 174 -6.60 3.32 7.46
C ARG A 174 -5.43 2.60 6.81
N GLN A 175 -4.21 3.12 6.97
CA GLN A 175 -2.99 2.49 6.48
C GLN A 175 -2.79 1.10 7.10
N PHE A 176 -3.04 0.95 8.41
CA PHE A 176 -2.97 -0.36 9.07
C PHE A 176 -3.94 -1.34 8.42
N VAL A 177 -5.20 -0.97 8.26
CA VAL A 177 -6.22 -1.86 7.69
C VAL A 177 -5.84 -2.29 6.29
N ALA A 178 -5.41 -1.36 5.43
CA ALA A 178 -4.99 -1.69 4.07
C ALA A 178 -3.80 -2.67 4.03
N LEU A 179 -2.80 -2.47 4.89
CA LEU A 179 -1.64 -3.36 4.98
C LEU A 179 -1.97 -4.70 5.64
N PHE A 180 -2.89 -4.70 6.62
CA PHE A 180 -3.35 -5.91 7.30
C PHE A 180 -4.18 -6.78 6.35
N ASP A 181 -5.14 -6.21 5.64
CA ASP A 181 -5.96 -6.91 4.65
C ASP A 181 -5.12 -7.48 3.51
N ALA A 182 -4.01 -6.84 3.18
CA ALA A 182 -3.03 -7.33 2.22
C ALA A 182 -2.12 -8.45 2.77
N GLY A 183 -2.25 -8.84 4.05
CA GLY A 183 -1.41 -9.83 4.70
C GLY A 183 0.04 -9.38 4.93
N LEU A 184 0.29 -8.08 4.91
CA LEU A 184 1.65 -7.49 5.05
C LEU A 184 2.01 -7.14 6.50
N ILE A 185 1.05 -7.17 7.43
CA ILE A 185 1.29 -7.00 8.86
C ILE A 185 1.25 -8.38 9.53
N PRO A 186 2.41 -8.95 9.92
CA PRO A 186 2.47 -10.24 10.57
C PRO A 186 1.85 -10.17 11.98
N CYS A 187 1.31 -11.30 12.46
CA CYS A 187 0.91 -11.41 13.85
C CYS A 187 2.15 -11.28 14.76
N PRO A 188 2.20 -10.32 15.69
CA PRO A 188 3.41 -10.05 16.47
C PRO A 188 3.77 -11.14 17.48
N ILE A 189 2.91 -12.13 17.72
CA ILE A 189 3.16 -13.25 18.65
C ILE A 189 3.61 -14.51 17.91
N ALA A 190 3.41 -14.63 16.59
CA ALA A 190 3.73 -15.82 15.81
C ALA A 190 5.25 -16.14 15.69
N THR A 191 6.13 -15.27 16.16
CA THR A 191 7.59 -15.43 16.04
C THR A 191 8.25 -16.22 17.17
N ALA A 192 7.47 -16.76 18.14
CA ALA A 192 8.03 -17.47 19.30
C ALA A 192 8.05 -19.00 19.17
N GLU A 193 7.50 -19.61 18.12
CA GLU A 193 7.38 -21.09 18.02
C GLU A 193 8.09 -21.75 16.83
N GLU A 194 8.92 -21.05 16.06
CA GLU A 194 9.80 -21.67 15.07
C GLU A 194 11.28 -21.45 15.40
N GLY A 195 11.74 -22.15 16.44
CA GLY A 195 13.12 -22.24 16.85
C GLY A 195 13.49 -23.68 17.18
#